data_423615b05bd56a908fa7aab5c88f4cd8
#
_entry.id   423615b05bd56a908fa7aab5c88f4cd8
#
_cell.length_a   1.000
_cell.length_b   1.000
_cell.length_c   1.000
_cell.angle_alpha   90.00
_cell.angle_beta   90.00
_cell.angle_gamma   90.00
#
_symmetry.space_group_name_H-M   'P 1'
#
loop_
_entity.id
_entity.type
_entity.pdbx_description
1 polymer ?
#
loop_
_entity_poly.entity_id
_entity_poly.type
_entity_poly.pdbx_seq_one_letter_code
_entity_poly.pdbx_strand_id
1 'polypeptide(L)'
;MERGQSSNQRNNNNEFILPDNFSELSLKTIENIQRRCRKGLEPGTVRYMRDNRCPGYGWLLPGWLAEERVVASGRVYKHYYDPSGRLYRTQFEVLYAWEKAGLILLDS
;
A
#
# COMPACT_ATOMS: atom_id res chain seq x y z
N MET A 1 27.75 -5.32 12.57
CA MET A 1 27.30 -5.52 12.58
C MET A 1 26.59 -5.64 12.37
N GLU A 2 26.58 -5.34 12.27
CA GLU A 2 25.87 -5.49 12.20
C GLU A 2 25.13 -5.44 12.02
N ARG A 3 25.22 -5.21 11.89
CA ARG A 3 24.45 -5.16 11.77
C ARG A 3 23.73 -5.17 11.47
N GLY A 4 23.86 -5.08 11.36
CA GLY A 4 23.03 -5.07 11.20
C GLY A 4 22.43 -4.64 10.82
N GLN A 5 22.63 -4.53 10.64
CA GLN A 5 22.05 -4.29 10.39
C GLN A 5 21.40 -3.99 10.13
N SER A 6 21.59 -3.90 10.17
CA SER A 6 20.89 -3.68 10.01
C SER A 6 20.21 -3.34 9.79
N SER A 7 20.30 -3.14 9.72
CA SER A 7 19.57 -2.92 9.60
C SER A 7 18.89 -2.61 9.30
N ASN A 8 18.99 -2.41 9.17
CA ASN A 8 18.27 -2.22 8.99
C ASN A 8 17.59 -1.86 8.80
N GLN A 9 17.66 -1.64 8.60
CA GLN A 9 17.01 -1.39 8.53
C GLN A 9 16.26 -1.10 8.40
N ARG A 10 16.31 -0.99 8.30
CA ARG A 10 15.70 -0.84 8.27
C ARG A 10 14.90 -0.36 8.31
N ASN A 11 14.95 0.00 8.42
CA ASN A 11 14.46 0.34 8.55
C ASN A 11 13.64 0.73 8.43
N ASN A 12 13.55 0.96 8.45
CA ASN A 12 12.84 1.35 8.35
C ASN A 12 11.90 1.39 7.74
N ASN A 13 11.85 1.55 7.13
CA ASN A 13 10.95 1.27 6.53
C ASN A 13 10.18 0.27 6.92
N ASN A 14 10.47 -0.14 7.39
CA ASN A 14 9.94 -0.92 8.27
C ASN A 14 8.56 -0.65 8.66
N GLU A 15 7.98 0.34 8.16
CA GLU A 15 6.65 0.71 8.48
C GLU A 15 5.62 -0.19 7.88
N PHE A 16 5.96 -0.92 6.81
CA PHE A 16 4.99 -1.74 6.10
C PHE A 16 4.96 -3.14 6.67
N ILE A 17 3.76 -3.63 6.96
CA ILE A 17 3.57 -5.04 7.29
C ILE A 17 2.95 -5.70 6.06
N LEU A 18 3.67 -6.65 5.49
CA LEU A 18 3.30 -7.28 4.23
C LEU A 18 2.84 -8.70 4.46
N PRO A 19 1.86 -9.19 3.68
CA PRO A 19 1.54 -10.60 3.67
C PRO A 19 2.72 -11.42 3.17
N ASP A 20 2.77 -12.68 3.59
CA ASP A 20 3.87 -13.57 3.23
C ASP A 20 3.96 -13.84 1.75
N ASN A 21 2.84 -13.77 1.05
CA ASN A 21 2.77 -14.22 -0.34
C ASN A 21 2.51 -13.08 -1.32
N PHE A 22 3.02 -11.92 -1.02
CA PHE A 22 2.91 -10.79 -1.96
C PHE A 22 3.56 -11.17 -3.29
N SER A 23 2.89 -10.78 -4.39
CA SER A 23 3.42 -11.02 -5.72
C SER A 23 4.56 -10.05 -6.02
N GLU A 24 5.31 -10.36 -7.09
CA GLU A 24 6.38 -9.46 -7.52
C GLU A 24 5.82 -8.09 -7.91
N LEU A 25 4.64 -8.07 -8.55
CA LEU A 25 4.00 -6.80 -8.88
C LEU A 25 3.70 -5.98 -7.63
N SER A 26 3.19 -6.64 -6.60
CA SER A 26 2.88 -5.95 -5.36
C SER A 26 4.14 -5.41 -4.69
N LEU A 27 5.21 -6.19 -4.69
CA LEU A 27 6.48 -5.75 -4.10
C LEU A 27 7.05 -4.56 -4.86
N LYS A 28 6.90 -4.57 -6.19
CA LYS A 28 7.35 -3.44 -6.99
C LYS A 28 6.58 -2.17 -6.64
N THR A 29 5.28 -2.32 -6.39
CA THR A 29 4.46 -1.19 -5.99
C THR A 29 4.93 -0.65 -4.64
N ILE A 30 5.29 -1.53 -3.70
CA ILE A 30 5.84 -1.09 -2.41
C ILE A 30 7.09 -0.24 -2.63
N GLU A 31 7.99 -0.68 -3.51
CA GLU A 31 9.18 0.10 -3.82
C GLU A 31 8.83 1.48 -4.33
N ASN A 32 7.84 1.56 -5.21
CA ASN A 32 7.44 2.84 -5.78
C ASN A 32 6.80 3.74 -4.74
N ILE A 33 6.03 3.17 -3.82
CA ILE A 33 5.47 3.94 -2.71
C ILE A 33 6.59 4.54 -1.87
N GLN A 34 7.60 3.74 -1.57
CA GLN A 34 8.72 4.20 -0.74
C GLN A 34 9.49 5.33 -1.42
N ARG A 35 9.61 5.26 -2.74
CA ARG A 35 10.28 6.35 -3.48
C ARG A 35 9.53 7.65 -3.42
N ARG A 36 8.19 7.58 -3.42
CA ARG A 36 7.37 8.79 -3.42
C ARG A 36 7.21 9.37 -2.03
N CYS A 37 7.17 8.51 -1.02
CA CYS A 37 6.85 8.93 0.34
C CYS A 37 8.14 9.03 1.13
N ARG A 38 8.62 10.26 1.30
CA ARG A 38 9.88 10.48 2.00
C ARG A 38 9.68 10.89 3.45
N LYS A 39 8.48 11.24 3.80
CA LYS A 39 8.20 11.64 5.17
C LYS A 39 8.01 10.41 6.05
N GLY A 40 8.56 10.47 7.24
CA GLY A 40 8.28 9.45 8.23
C GLY A 40 6.86 9.57 8.73
N LEU A 41 6.38 8.51 9.34
CA LEU A 41 5.06 8.50 9.95
C LEU A 41 5.16 8.88 11.40
N GLU A 42 4.03 9.30 11.97
CA GLU A 42 3.98 9.59 13.38
C GLU A 42 4.26 8.32 14.18
N PRO A 43 4.92 8.45 15.34
CA PRO A 43 5.20 7.29 16.17
C PRO A 43 3.93 6.52 16.49
N GLY A 44 4.03 5.20 16.50
CA GLY A 44 2.90 4.35 16.83
C GLY A 44 2.00 4.03 15.64
N THR A 45 2.35 4.51 14.45
CA THR A 45 1.58 4.22 13.25
C THR A 45 2.07 2.92 12.62
N VAL A 46 1.13 2.05 12.26
CA VAL A 46 1.42 0.78 11.60
C VAL A 46 0.66 0.74 10.29
N ARG A 47 1.31 0.26 9.23
CA ARG A 47 0.73 0.22 7.89
C ARG A 47 0.65 -1.23 7.42
N TYR A 48 -0.58 -1.76 7.39
CA TYR A 48 -0.82 -3.11 6.88
C TYR A 48 -1.14 -3.02 5.41
N MET A 49 -0.31 -3.65 4.58
CA MET A 49 -0.50 -3.60 3.13
C MET A 49 -1.25 -4.85 2.68
N ARG A 50 -2.19 -4.65 1.76
CA ARG A 50 -3.03 -5.73 1.25
C ARG A 50 -3.03 -5.68 -0.27
N ASP A 51 -2.97 -6.85 -0.91
CA ASP A 51 -3.14 -6.89 -2.36
C ASP A 51 -4.40 -7.68 -2.70
N ASN A 52 -4.60 -7.96 -3.98
CA ASN A 52 -5.83 -8.60 -4.43
C ASN A 52 -5.99 -10.04 -3.96
N ARG A 53 -4.98 -10.61 -3.29
CA ARG A 53 -5.10 -11.94 -2.71
C ARG A 53 -5.60 -11.90 -1.29
N CYS A 54 -5.63 -10.73 -0.69
CA CYS A 54 -6.00 -10.60 0.71
C CYS A 54 -7.52 -10.57 0.85
N PRO A 55 -8.07 -11.17 1.91
CA PRO A 55 -9.53 -11.17 2.12
C PRO A 55 -10.07 -9.74 2.15
N GLY A 56 -11.15 -9.51 1.45
CA GLY A 56 -11.78 -8.19 1.36
C GLY A 56 -11.21 -7.31 0.28
N TYR A 57 -10.14 -7.72 -0.39
CA TYR A 57 -9.50 -6.89 -1.41
C TYR A 57 -9.42 -7.57 -2.77
N GLY A 58 -10.24 -8.62 -2.97
CA GLY A 58 -10.26 -9.31 -4.25
C GLY A 58 -10.67 -8.45 -5.42
N TRP A 59 -11.25 -7.28 -5.16
CA TRP A 59 -11.67 -6.36 -6.20
C TRP A 59 -10.49 -5.56 -6.80
N LEU A 60 -9.35 -5.55 -6.13
CA LEU A 60 -8.19 -4.80 -6.61
C LEU A 60 -7.58 -5.47 -7.85
N LEU A 61 -7.12 -4.64 -8.78
CA LEU A 61 -6.37 -5.14 -9.93
C LEU A 61 -4.95 -5.50 -9.49
N PRO A 62 -4.30 -6.43 -10.23
CA PRO A 62 -2.92 -6.80 -9.88
C PRO A 62 -2.01 -5.59 -9.86
N GLY A 63 -1.15 -5.53 -8.86
CA GLY A 63 -0.21 -4.43 -8.68
C GLY A 63 -0.77 -3.26 -7.89
N TRP A 64 -2.08 -3.20 -7.72
CA TRP A 64 -2.70 -2.19 -6.86
C TRP A 64 -2.71 -2.68 -5.42
N LEU A 65 -2.54 -1.76 -4.48
CA LEU A 65 -2.48 -2.11 -3.07
C LEU A 65 -3.47 -1.29 -2.27
N ALA A 66 -3.94 -1.88 -1.18
CA ALA A 66 -4.69 -1.15 -0.16
C ALA A 66 -3.82 -1.08 1.09
N GLU A 67 -3.96 0.01 1.82
CA GLU A 67 -3.24 0.21 3.07
C GLU A 67 -4.26 0.39 4.19
N GLU A 68 -4.09 -0.38 5.26
CA GLU A 68 -4.85 -0.14 6.48
C GLU A 68 -3.87 0.48 7.47
N ARG A 69 -3.99 1.77 7.66
CA ARG A 69 -3.07 2.53 8.51
C ARG A 69 -3.70 2.68 9.88
N VAL A 70 -3.05 2.10 10.88
CA VAL A 70 -3.52 2.16 12.26
C VAL A 70 -2.63 3.14 13.01
N VAL A 71 -3.23 4.23 13.49
CA VAL A 71 -2.48 5.25 14.21
C VAL A 71 -2.53 4.95 15.70
N ALA A 72 -1.74 5.72 16.47
CA ALA A 72 -1.56 5.44 17.90
C ALA A 72 -2.86 5.41 18.68
N SER A 73 -3.86 6.19 18.26
CA SER A 73 -5.15 6.21 18.93
C SER A 73 -5.99 4.97 18.67
N GLY A 74 -5.55 4.11 17.75
CA GLY A 74 -6.30 2.92 17.35
C GLY A 74 -7.19 3.16 16.15
N ARG A 75 -7.27 4.39 15.66
CA ARG A 75 -8.09 4.70 14.48
C ARG A 75 -7.45 4.10 13.24
N VAL A 76 -8.29 3.59 12.33
CA VAL A 76 -7.82 2.96 11.11
C VAL A 76 -8.23 3.82 9.92
N TYR A 77 -7.27 4.11 9.04
CA TYR A 77 -7.51 4.83 7.79
C TYR A 77 -7.17 3.91 6.65
N LYS A 78 -8.00 3.91 5.60
CA LYS A 78 -7.75 3.11 4.41
C LYS A 78 -7.31 4.02 3.28
N HIS A 79 -6.24 3.61 2.62
CA HIS A 79 -5.71 4.30 1.45
C HIS A 79 -5.41 3.25 0.39
N TYR A 80 -5.22 3.71 -0.84
CA TYR A 80 -4.96 2.79 -1.95
C TYR A 80 -3.82 3.36 -2.77
N TYR A 81 -3.10 2.48 -3.46
CA TYR A 81 -1.96 2.90 -4.26
C TYR A 81 -2.01 2.21 -5.61
N ASP A 82 -1.69 2.97 -6.67
CA ASP A 82 -1.55 2.35 -7.97
C ASP A 82 -0.13 1.76 -8.11
N PRO A 83 0.13 1.02 -9.21
CA PRO A 83 1.45 0.40 -9.37
C PRO A 83 2.61 1.37 -9.38
N SER A 84 2.38 2.64 -9.72
CA SER A 84 3.44 3.64 -9.68
C SER A 84 3.69 4.20 -8.28
N GLY A 85 2.84 3.81 -7.31
CA GLY A 85 2.95 4.27 -5.94
C GLY A 85 2.15 5.51 -5.62
N ARG A 86 1.28 5.94 -6.52
CA ARG A 86 0.44 7.11 -6.31
C ARG A 86 -0.70 6.79 -5.36
N LEU A 87 -0.97 7.73 -4.45
CA LEU A 87 -1.97 7.56 -3.40
C LEU A 87 -3.38 7.91 -3.88
N TYR A 88 -4.33 7.09 -3.49
CA TYR A 88 -5.77 7.33 -3.66
C TYR A 88 -6.41 7.19 -2.29
N ARG A 89 -7.38 8.02 -2.00
CA ARG A 89 -7.94 8.08 -0.65
C ARG A 89 -9.21 7.26 -0.47
N THR A 90 -9.90 6.92 -1.56
CA THR A 90 -11.15 6.18 -1.48
C THR A 90 -11.20 5.14 -2.57
N GLN A 91 -12.03 4.12 -2.34
CA GLN A 91 -12.29 3.11 -3.36
C GLN A 91 -12.88 3.74 -4.62
N PHE A 92 -13.75 4.74 -4.43
CA PHE A 92 -14.36 5.41 -5.56
C PHE A 92 -13.30 6.07 -6.45
N GLU A 93 -12.30 6.71 -5.84
CA GLU A 93 -11.22 7.31 -6.62
C GLU A 93 -10.46 6.27 -7.41
N VAL A 94 -10.25 5.09 -6.83
CA VAL A 94 -9.57 4.00 -7.51
C VAL A 94 -10.38 3.55 -8.72
N LEU A 95 -11.67 3.31 -8.52
CA LEU A 95 -12.54 2.84 -9.61
C LEU A 95 -12.66 3.89 -10.71
N TYR A 96 -12.72 5.16 -10.33
CA TYR A 96 -12.77 6.24 -11.29
C TYR A 96 -11.50 6.28 -12.14
N ALA A 97 -10.34 6.09 -11.48
CA ALA A 97 -9.07 6.06 -12.22
C ALA A 97 -9.03 4.90 -13.20
N TRP A 98 -9.56 3.73 -12.79
CA TRP A 98 -9.61 2.58 -13.69
C TRP A 98 -10.50 2.86 -14.89
N GLU A 99 -11.65 3.50 -14.67
CA GLU A 99 -12.53 3.83 -15.79
C GLU A 99 -11.85 4.80 -16.74
N LYS A 100 -11.20 5.82 -16.20
CA LYS A 100 -10.51 6.82 -17.03
C LYS A 100 -9.40 6.18 -17.85
N ALA A 101 -8.77 5.14 -17.31
CA ALA A 101 -7.69 4.44 -18.01
C ALA A 101 -8.22 3.36 -18.96
N GLY A 102 -9.53 3.16 -19.00
CA GLY A 102 -10.12 2.16 -19.90
C GLY A 102 -10.01 0.74 -19.38
N LEU A 103 -9.71 0.56 -18.09
CA LEU A 103 -9.53 -0.77 -17.51
C LEU A 103 -10.86 -1.41 -17.14
N ILE A 104 -11.85 -0.60 -16.80
CA ILE A 104 -13.20 -1.09 -16.47
C ILE A 104 -14.22 -0.11 -16.99
N LEU A 105 -15.48 -0.54 -17.00
CA LEU A 105 -16.61 0.34 -17.28
C LEU A 105 -17.41 0.50 -16.01
N LEU A 106 -17.69 1.74 -15.64
CA LEU A 106 -18.59 2.01 -14.53
C LEU A 106 -19.99 2.20 -15.07
N ASP A 107 -20.93 1.49 -14.48
CA ASP A 107 -22.33 1.69 -14.84
C ASP A 107 -22.80 3.04 -14.35
N SER A 108 -23.46 3.74 -15.19
CA SER A 108 -23.99 5.03 -14.83
C SER A 108 -25.41 4.93 -14.35
#